data_9a546a94a655528e46ae7e0bbaf8954b
#
_entry.id   9a546a94a655528e46ae7e0bbaf8954b
#
_cell.length_a   1.000
_cell.length_b   1.000
_cell.length_c   1.000
_cell.angle_alpha   90.00
_cell.angle_beta   90.00
_cell.angle_gamma   90.00
#
_symmetry.space_group_name_H-M   'P 1'
#
loop_
_entity.id
_entity.type
_entity.pdbx_description
1 polymer ?
#
loop_
_entity_poly.entity_id
_entity_poly.type
_entity_poly.pdbx_seq_one_letter_code
_entity_poly.pdbx_strand_id
1 'polypeptide(L)'
;DQSYKQEERPCYHAREVALHRAEYFNIPVVLGSATPSIESYYDAIMKRFKHLRLTGRPNGQPLPKVQIVDMRKELQERNFSVLSRTLQQELVRTAAAGEQAIVLLNRRGYSTFVMCRDCGETIMCPHCAVALVYHEEGKAMRCHYCGNTMPVPEECPKCHSRRIKFFGTGTQKAEAQIAALPEVKVLRMDQDSTLRKFAHEEIL
;
A
#
# COMPACT_ATOMS: atom_id res chain seq x y z
N ASP A 1 0.11 0.80 15.52
CA ASP A 1 -1.07 0.30 14.81
C ASP A 1 -2.23 1.24 15.03
N GLN A 2 -2.91 1.64 13.95
CA GLN A 2 -4.03 2.58 14.01
C GLN A 2 -5.24 2.02 14.76
N SER A 3 -5.38 0.69 14.83
CA SER A 3 -6.47 0.05 15.59
C SER A 3 -6.45 0.34 17.10
N TYR A 4 -5.29 0.76 17.63
CA TYR A 4 -5.16 1.18 19.03
C TYR A 4 -5.43 2.66 19.26
N LYS A 5 -5.73 3.42 18.19
CA LYS A 5 -5.99 4.85 18.26
C LYS A 5 -7.50 5.10 18.24
N GLN A 6 -8.01 5.74 19.29
CA GLN A 6 -9.39 6.25 19.35
C GLN A 6 -9.39 7.67 18.77
N GLU A 7 -10.14 7.89 17.69
CA GLU A 7 -10.23 9.20 17.02
C GLU A 7 -11.45 10.01 17.50
N GLU A 8 -12.48 9.34 18.03
CA GLU A 8 -13.64 10.00 18.65
C GLU A 8 -13.30 10.45 20.07
N ARG A 9 -13.96 11.52 20.52
CA ARG A 9 -13.72 12.06 21.86
C ARG A 9 -14.27 11.12 22.95
N PRO A 10 -13.49 10.83 24.01
CA PRO A 10 -12.11 11.27 24.26
C PRO A 10 -11.09 10.56 23.38
N CYS A 11 -10.22 11.33 22.69
CA CYS A 11 -9.14 10.78 21.88
C CYS A 11 -8.05 10.20 22.76
N TYR A 12 -7.64 8.96 22.51
CA TYR A 12 -6.51 8.32 23.20
C TYR A 12 -5.85 7.28 22.31
N HIS A 13 -4.67 6.87 22.69
CA HIS A 13 -3.98 5.73 22.13
C HIS A 13 -3.81 4.65 23.20
N ALA A 14 -4.34 3.45 22.97
CA ALA A 14 -4.36 2.38 23.98
C ALA A 14 -2.97 2.03 24.53
N ARG A 15 -1.91 2.11 23.70
CA ARG A 15 -0.51 1.94 24.14
C ARG A 15 -0.13 2.94 25.23
N GLU A 16 -0.44 4.23 25.02
CA GLU A 16 -0.10 5.29 25.97
C GLU A 16 -0.87 5.11 27.29
N VAL A 17 -2.14 4.76 27.19
CA VAL A 17 -2.96 4.43 28.37
C VAL A 17 -2.39 3.23 29.14
N ALA A 18 -1.95 2.18 28.42
CA ALA A 18 -1.35 1.00 29.04
C ALA A 18 -0.05 1.33 29.77
N LEU A 19 0.83 2.14 29.15
CA LEU A 19 2.09 2.58 29.75
C LEU A 19 1.84 3.43 31.00
N HIS A 20 0.92 4.39 30.94
CA HIS A 20 0.56 5.24 32.07
C HIS A 20 -0.04 4.43 33.24
N ARG A 21 -0.91 3.47 32.93
CA ARG A 21 -1.45 2.57 33.96
C ARG A 21 -0.38 1.68 34.58
N ALA A 22 0.57 1.19 33.78
CA ALA A 22 1.67 0.39 34.30
C ALA A 22 2.54 1.17 35.29
N GLU A 23 2.83 2.41 34.97
CA GLU A 23 3.55 3.33 35.87
C GLU A 23 2.77 3.61 37.15
N TYR A 24 1.48 3.95 37.02
CA TYR A 24 0.63 4.27 38.16
C TYR A 24 0.44 3.10 39.14
N PHE A 25 0.25 1.88 38.61
CA PHE A 25 0.02 0.69 39.42
C PHE A 25 1.29 -0.12 39.69
N ASN A 26 2.45 0.34 39.19
CA ASN A 26 3.75 -0.35 39.29
C ASN A 26 3.66 -1.81 38.79
N ILE A 27 3.05 -2.03 37.64
CA ILE A 27 2.90 -3.33 36.99
C ILE A 27 3.66 -3.39 35.66
N PRO A 28 4.14 -4.55 35.24
CA PRO A 28 4.81 -4.67 33.95
C PRO A 28 3.81 -4.56 32.78
N VAL A 29 4.26 -3.95 31.68
CA VAL A 29 3.56 -3.95 30.38
C VAL A 29 4.48 -4.58 29.33
N VAL A 30 3.95 -5.47 28.52
CA VAL A 30 4.63 -6.06 27.39
C VAL A 30 3.99 -5.55 26.10
N LEU A 31 4.79 -4.86 25.28
CA LEU A 31 4.39 -4.38 23.96
C LEU A 31 4.97 -5.33 22.90
N GLY A 32 4.10 -6.09 22.23
CA GLY A 32 4.49 -7.03 21.17
C GLY A 32 4.16 -6.48 19.78
N SER A 33 5.13 -6.48 18.87
CA SER A 33 4.93 -6.10 17.48
C SER A 33 6.05 -6.65 16.60
N ALA A 34 5.71 -7.04 15.38
CA ALA A 34 6.69 -7.31 14.33
C ALA A 34 7.24 -6.01 13.71
N THR A 35 6.47 -4.91 13.80
CA THR A 35 6.76 -3.60 13.22
C THR A 35 6.48 -2.50 14.25
N PRO A 36 7.33 -2.37 15.29
CA PRO A 36 7.13 -1.36 16.32
C PRO A 36 7.14 0.05 15.70
N SER A 37 6.43 0.98 16.34
CA SER A 37 6.51 2.39 15.94
C SER A 37 7.92 2.94 16.18
N ILE A 38 8.29 3.97 15.45
CA ILE A 38 9.62 4.60 15.56
C ILE A 38 9.85 5.08 17.00
N GLU A 39 8.84 5.66 17.64
CA GLU A 39 8.90 6.15 19.01
C GLU A 39 9.20 5.01 20.00
N SER A 40 8.42 3.91 19.92
CA SER A 40 8.64 2.75 20.82
C SER A 40 9.99 2.10 20.57
N TYR A 41 10.46 2.04 19.34
CA TYR A 41 11.76 1.50 19.00
C TYR A 41 12.88 2.41 19.51
N TYR A 42 12.72 3.73 19.37
CA TYR A 42 13.65 4.72 19.92
C TYR A 42 13.76 4.62 21.44
N ASP A 43 12.63 4.52 22.16
CA ASP A 43 12.61 4.36 23.60
C ASP A 43 13.30 3.05 24.05
N ALA A 44 13.20 1.99 23.26
CA ALA A 44 13.92 0.74 23.50
C ALA A 44 15.45 0.92 23.29
N ILE A 45 15.88 1.65 22.25
CA ILE A 45 17.30 1.97 22.02
C ILE A 45 17.85 2.83 23.16
N MET A 46 17.09 3.82 23.61
CA MET A 46 17.46 4.72 24.71
C MET A 46 17.33 4.06 26.10
N LYS A 47 17.06 2.74 26.13
CA LYS A 47 16.93 1.92 27.35
C LYS A 47 15.83 2.39 28.32
N ARG A 48 14.82 3.14 27.81
CA ARG A 48 13.61 3.44 28.57
C ARG A 48 12.72 2.21 28.68
N PHE A 49 12.76 1.34 27.65
CA PHE A 49 12.11 0.03 27.63
C PHE A 49 13.15 -1.07 27.54
N LYS A 50 12.83 -2.23 28.14
CA LYS A 50 13.63 -3.44 27.95
C LYS A 50 13.30 -4.02 26.56
N HIS A 51 14.27 -3.97 25.65
CA HIS A 51 14.11 -4.54 24.32
C HIS A 51 14.29 -6.05 24.35
N LEU A 52 13.23 -6.77 24.00
CA LEU A 52 13.26 -8.23 23.83
C LEU A 52 13.06 -8.53 22.34
N ARG A 53 13.98 -9.28 21.75
CA ARG A 53 13.94 -9.61 20.33
C ARG A 53 13.76 -11.11 20.15
N LEU A 54 12.71 -11.51 19.46
CA LEU A 54 12.52 -12.87 18.98
C LEU A 54 13.27 -13.04 17.66
N THR A 55 14.41 -13.72 17.66
CA THR A 55 15.29 -13.87 16.49
C THR A 55 14.98 -15.09 15.65
N GLY A 56 14.33 -16.10 16.23
CA GLY A 56 13.93 -17.32 15.55
C GLY A 56 12.54 -17.20 14.96
N ARG A 57 12.36 -17.66 13.72
CA ARG A 57 11.03 -17.84 13.14
C ARG A 57 10.41 -19.15 13.66
N PRO A 58 9.10 -19.19 13.92
CA PRO A 58 8.43 -20.46 14.18
C PRO A 58 8.73 -21.42 13.03
N ASN A 59 9.03 -22.68 13.34
CA ASN A 59 9.34 -23.73 12.36
C ASN A 59 10.64 -23.55 11.55
N GLY A 60 11.53 -22.62 11.90
CA GLY A 60 12.83 -22.43 11.24
C GLY A 60 12.76 -22.08 9.74
N GLN A 61 11.60 -21.69 9.22
CA GLN A 61 11.40 -21.39 7.80
C GLN A 61 12.27 -20.21 7.34
N PRO A 62 12.92 -20.28 6.18
CA PRO A 62 13.69 -19.18 5.63
C PRO A 62 12.77 -18.00 5.26
N LEU A 63 13.37 -16.82 5.09
CA LEU A 63 12.66 -15.69 4.52
C LEU A 63 12.26 -15.98 3.06
N PRO A 64 11.09 -15.49 2.60
CA PRO A 64 10.70 -15.66 1.22
C PRO A 64 11.70 -14.96 0.28
N LYS A 65 11.88 -15.52 -0.91
CA LYS A 65 12.67 -14.87 -1.96
C LYS A 65 11.90 -13.65 -2.45
N VAL A 66 12.58 -12.51 -2.50
CA VAL A 66 12.01 -11.25 -3.01
C VAL A 66 12.54 -10.99 -4.41
N GLN A 67 11.63 -10.77 -5.34
CA GLN A 67 11.95 -10.37 -6.72
C GLN A 67 11.35 -8.99 -7.00
N ILE A 68 12.19 -8.07 -7.45
CA ILE A 68 11.78 -6.71 -7.84
C ILE A 68 11.62 -6.67 -9.35
N VAL A 69 10.46 -6.23 -9.85
CA VAL A 69 10.18 -6.09 -11.27
C VAL A 69 10.02 -4.61 -11.62
N ASP A 70 10.83 -4.12 -12.57
CA ASP A 70 10.70 -2.75 -13.06
C ASP A 70 9.57 -2.65 -14.09
N MET A 71 8.44 -2.10 -13.68
CA MET A 71 7.25 -1.92 -14.53
C MET A 71 7.47 -0.99 -15.72
N ARG A 72 8.54 -0.17 -15.73
CA ARG A 72 8.90 0.66 -16.90
C ARG A 72 9.39 -0.21 -18.04
N LYS A 73 10.16 -1.27 -17.74
CA LYS A 73 10.60 -2.26 -18.74
C LYS A 73 9.41 -3.03 -19.30
N GLU A 74 8.51 -3.49 -18.45
CA GLU A 74 7.26 -4.14 -18.84
C GLU A 74 6.48 -3.26 -19.84
N LEU A 75 6.41 -1.95 -19.55
CA LEU A 75 5.72 -0.99 -20.39
C LEU A 75 6.41 -0.76 -21.76
N GLN A 76 7.74 -0.69 -21.78
CA GLN A 76 8.55 -0.60 -23.01
C GLN A 76 8.32 -1.83 -23.90
N GLU A 77 8.18 -2.99 -23.29
CA GLU A 77 7.87 -4.26 -23.94
C GLU A 77 6.36 -4.46 -24.21
N ARG A 78 5.57 -3.38 -24.17
CA ARG A 78 4.13 -3.34 -24.46
C ARG A 78 3.23 -4.11 -23.47
N ASN A 79 3.71 -4.40 -22.27
CA ASN A 79 2.82 -4.85 -21.20
C ASN A 79 2.13 -3.63 -20.56
N PHE A 80 0.86 -3.41 -20.90
CA PHE A 80 0.03 -2.32 -20.37
C PHE A 80 -0.81 -2.74 -19.15
N SER A 81 -0.64 -3.96 -18.70
CA SER A 81 -1.26 -4.47 -17.48
C SER A 81 -0.73 -3.77 -16.23
N VAL A 82 -1.52 -3.76 -15.15
CA VAL A 82 -1.04 -3.36 -13.83
C VAL A 82 -0.18 -4.48 -13.20
N LEU A 83 -0.25 -5.68 -13.76
CA LEU A 83 0.50 -6.86 -13.35
C LEU A 83 1.70 -7.06 -14.27
N SER A 84 2.88 -7.28 -13.71
CA SER A 84 4.02 -7.73 -14.50
C SER A 84 3.77 -9.13 -15.06
N ARG A 85 4.42 -9.47 -16.17
CA ARG A 85 4.35 -10.83 -16.74
C ARG A 85 4.80 -11.89 -15.74
N THR A 86 5.87 -11.59 -15.01
CA THR A 86 6.36 -12.46 -13.93
C THR A 86 5.27 -12.71 -12.88
N LEU A 87 4.59 -11.65 -12.41
CA LEU A 87 3.51 -11.81 -11.44
C LEU A 87 2.35 -12.61 -12.00
N GLN A 88 1.95 -12.38 -13.26
CA GLN A 88 0.89 -13.14 -13.91
C GLN A 88 1.23 -14.63 -13.98
N GLN A 89 2.47 -14.97 -14.38
CA GLN A 89 2.95 -16.36 -14.44
C GLN A 89 2.96 -17.02 -13.07
N GLU A 90 3.45 -16.32 -12.05
CA GLU A 90 3.48 -16.87 -10.68
C GLU A 90 2.07 -17.05 -10.09
N LEU A 91 1.13 -16.16 -10.38
CA LEU A 91 -0.26 -16.32 -9.96
C LEU A 91 -0.91 -17.58 -10.58
N VAL A 92 -0.72 -17.78 -11.88
CA VAL A 92 -1.23 -18.96 -12.57
C VAL A 92 -0.57 -20.24 -12.03
N ARG A 93 0.75 -20.22 -11.83
CA ARG A 93 1.50 -21.36 -11.26
C ARG A 93 1.01 -21.71 -9.85
N THR A 94 0.82 -20.70 -9.01
CA THR A 94 0.33 -20.87 -7.63
C THR A 94 -1.08 -21.45 -7.62
N ALA A 95 -1.98 -20.94 -8.48
CA ALA A 95 -3.33 -21.46 -8.60
C ALA A 95 -3.36 -22.91 -9.09
N ALA A 96 -2.57 -23.24 -10.12
CA ALA A 96 -2.44 -24.62 -10.64
C ALA A 96 -1.86 -25.61 -9.60
N ALA A 97 -1.04 -25.13 -8.67
CA ALA A 97 -0.53 -25.92 -7.55
C ALA A 97 -1.56 -26.09 -6.40
N GLY A 98 -2.73 -25.46 -6.48
CA GLY A 98 -3.72 -25.45 -5.40
C GLY A 98 -3.29 -24.60 -4.20
N GLU A 99 -2.33 -23.71 -4.39
CA GLU A 99 -1.80 -22.81 -3.37
C GLU A 99 -2.50 -21.45 -3.41
N GLN A 100 -2.25 -20.62 -2.41
CA GLN A 100 -2.85 -19.31 -2.27
C GLN A 100 -1.82 -18.19 -2.49
N ALA A 101 -2.25 -17.08 -3.10
CA ALA A 101 -1.46 -15.88 -3.29
C ALA A 101 -2.16 -14.66 -2.68
N ILE A 102 -1.39 -13.80 -2.02
CA ILE A 102 -1.87 -12.51 -1.51
C ILE A 102 -1.28 -11.40 -2.37
N VAL A 103 -2.15 -10.63 -3.03
CA VAL A 103 -1.76 -9.47 -3.84
C VAL A 103 -2.07 -8.19 -3.06
N LEU A 104 -1.03 -7.51 -2.59
CA LEU A 104 -1.18 -6.25 -1.88
C LEU A 104 -1.08 -5.07 -2.84
N LEU A 105 -2.13 -4.25 -2.88
CA LEU A 105 -2.14 -2.97 -3.55
C LEU A 105 -2.09 -1.85 -2.51
N ASN A 106 -0.97 -1.16 -2.41
CA ASN A 106 -0.75 -0.11 -1.41
C ASN A 106 -1.51 1.19 -1.72
N ARG A 107 -2.43 1.19 -2.69
CA ARG A 107 -3.14 2.40 -3.10
C ARG A 107 -4.65 2.22 -3.04
N ARG A 108 -5.28 2.99 -2.16
CA ARG A 108 -6.74 3.11 -2.08
C ARG A 108 -7.26 4.07 -3.14
N GLY A 109 -8.39 3.74 -3.76
CA GLY A 109 -9.23 4.64 -4.54
C GLY A 109 -8.81 4.91 -5.98
N TYR A 110 -9.70 5.54 -6.70
CA TYR A 110 -9.60 6.00 -8.10
C TYR A 110 -8.63 7.17 -8.31
N SER A 111 -7.63 7.35 -7.47
CA SER A 111 -6.68 8.46 -7.66
C SER A 111 -5.91 8.27 -8.95
N THR A 112 -6.41 8.86 -10.01
CA THR A 112 -5.75 8.88 -11.31
C THR A 112 -4.61 9.87 -11.25
N PHE A 113 -3.39 9.38 -11.09
CA PHE A 113 -2.22 10.23 -11.24
C PHE A 113 -1.71 10.22 -12.68
N VAL A 114 -0.99 11.25 -13.02
CA VAL A 114 -0.46 11.44 -14.36
C VAL A 114 1.02 11.12 -14.36
N MET A 115 1.45 10.23 -15.25
CA MET A 115 2.83 9.75 -15.33
C MET A 115 3.30 9.66 -16.77
N CYS A 116 4.56 9.99 -17.00
CA CYS A 116 5.23 9.76 -18.27
C CYS A 116 5.53 8.27 -18.46
N ARG A 117 5.16 7.73 -19.61
CA ARG A 117 5.39 6.32 -19.93
C ARG A 117 6.82 5.99 -20.32
N ASP A 118 7.60 6.99 -20.72
CA ASP A 118 8.95 6.75 -21.17
C ASP A 118 9.98 6.80 -20.03
N CYS A 119 9.87 7.74 -19.11
CA CYS A 119 10.81 7.88 -18.00
C CYS A 119 10.23 7.56 -16.61
N GLY A 120 8.92 7.30 -16.51
CA GLY A 120 8.26 7.00 -15.23
C GLY A 120 8.04 8.23 -14.33
N GLU A 121 8.32 9.45 -14.80
CA GLU A 121 8.13 10.66 -14.03
C GLU A 121 6.66 10.90 -13.73
N THR A 122 6.34 11.13 -12.45
CA THR A 122 4.99 11.49 -11.99
C THR A 122 4.89 13.00 -11.85
N ILE A 123 3.78 13.57 -12.29
CA ILE A 123 3.57 15.01 -12.18
C ILE A 123 3.29 15.38 -10.72
N MET A 124 4.21 16.16 -10.15
CA MET A 124 4.19 16.53 -8.74
C MET A 124 3.64 17.94 -8.53
N CYS A 125 3.06 18.20 -7.37
CA CYS A 125 2.68 19.53 -6.95
C CYS A 125 3.94 20.38 -6.69
N PRO A 126 4.06 21.57 -7.28
CA PRO A 126 5.24 22.42 -7.08
C PRO A 126 5.38 22.94 -5.64
N HIS A 127 4.28 22.97 -4.88
CA HIS A 127 4.27 23.50 -3.51
C HIS A 127 4.45 22.42 -2.44
N CYS A 128 3.96 21.20 -2.69
CA CYS A 128 3.90 20.13 -1.67
C CYS A 128 4.76 18.93 -2.00
N ALA A 129 5.36 18.86 -3.20
CA ALA A 129 6.15 17.72 -3.68
C ALA A 129 5.41 16.36 -3.55
N VAL A 130 4.07 16.36 -3.65
CA VAL A 130 3.22 15.16 -3.71
C VAL A 130 2.65 15.00 -5.10
N ALA A 131 2.34 13.77 -5.51
CA ALA A 131 1.72 13.51 -6.80
C ALA A 131 0.36 14.22 -6.91
N LEU A 132 0.15 14.89 -8.03
CA LEU A 132 -1.14 15.49 -8.36
C LEU A 132 -2.12 14.40 -8.79
N VAL A 133 -3.38 14.58 -8.42
CA VAL A 133 -4.49 13.68 -8.76
C VAL A 133 -5.31 14.32 -9.89
N TYR A 134 -5.54 13.56 -10.94
CA TYR A 134 -6.40 14.00 -12.04
C TYR A 134 -7.88 13.86 -11.67
N HIS A 135 -8.64 14.91 -11.94
CA HIS A 135 -10.09 14.97 -11.78
C HIS A 135 -10.75 15.14 -13.14
N GLU A 136 -11.64 14.22 -13.46
CA GLU A 136 -12.30 14.17 -14.77
C GLU A 136 -13.31 15.30 -14.96
N GLU A 137 -14.00 15.68 -13.88
CA GLU A 137 -15.00 16.76 -13.88
C GLU A 137 -14.42 18.12 -14.30
N GLY A 138 -13.16 18.41 -13.98
CA GLY A 138 -12.46 19.65 -14.35
C GLY A 138 -11.39 19.47 -15.40
N LYS A 139 -11.13 18.26 -15.88
CA LYS A 139 -10.01 17.87 -16.77
C LYS A 139 -8.67 18.45 -16.32
N ALA A 140 -8.47 18.53 -15.02
CA ALA A 140 -7.32 19.15 -14.37
C ALA A 140 -6.73 18.28 -13.27
N MET A 141 -5.46 18.51 -12.97
CA MET A 141 -4.79 17.87 -11.85
C MET A 141 -4.89 18.75 -10.61
N ARG A 142 -5.20 18.16 -9.47
CA ARG A 142 -5.35 18.86 -8.19
C ARG A 142 -4.48 18.25 -7.09
N CYS A 143 -3.89 19.12 -6.29
CA CYS A 143 -3.22 18.74 -5.06
C CYS A 143 -4.22 18.65 -3.90
N HIS A 144 -4.35 17.49 -3.28
CA HIS A 144 -5.23 17.28 -2.12
C HIS A 144 -4.69 17.88 -0.81
N TYR A 145 -3.44 18.38 -0.80
CA TYR A 145 -2.84 19.04 0.35
C TYR A 145 -3.06 20.55 0.36
N CYS A 146 -2.71 21.22 -0.73
CA CYS A 146 -2.78 22.70 -0.80
C CYS A 146 -3.89 23.20 -1.73
N GLY A 147 -4.64 22.32 -2.39
CA GLY A 147 -5.69 22.71 -3.34
C GLY A 147 -5.18 23.25 -4.68
N ASN A 148 -3.86 23.34 -4.90
CA ASN A 148 -3.30 23.81 -6.18
C ASN A 148 -3.85 22.96 -7.34
N THR A 149 -4.28 23.67 -8.39
CA THR A 149 -4.85 23.05 -9.60
C THR A 149 -4.04 23.46 -10.81
N MET A 150 -3.72 22.52 -11.68
CA MET A 150 -3.00 22.79 -12.92
C MET A 150 -3.48 21.87 -14.05
N PRO A 151 -3.37 22.29 -15.32
CA PRO A 151 -3.70 21.45 -16.45
C PRO A 151 -2.73 20.26 -16.54
N VAL A 152 -3.18 19.21 -17.25
CA VAL A 152 -2.29 18.10 -17.60
C VAL A 152 -1.26 18.62 -18.61
N PRO A 153 0.06 18.47 -18.35
CA PRO A 153 1.06 18.92 -19.30
C PRO A 153 1.01 18.08 -20.58
N GLU A 154 1.22 18.71 -21.71
CA GLU A 154 1.30 18.02 -23.01
C GLU A 154 2.59 17.21 -23.15
N GLU A 155 3.66 17.66 -22.49
CA GLU A 155 4.98 17.03 -22.50
C GLU A 155 5.49 16.77 -21.09
N CYS A 156 6.26 15.71 -20.96
CA CYS A 156 6.90 15.36 -19.69
C CYS A 156 7.91 16.43 -19.28
N PRO A 157 7.85 16.98 -18.07
CA PRO A 157 8.78 18.01 -17.62
C PRO A 157 10.23 17.51 -17.51
N LYS A 158 10.45 16.19 -17.49
CA LYS A 158 11.78 15.58 -17.34
C LYS A 158 12.41 15.14 -18.66
N CYS A 159 11.65 14.45 -19.52
CA CYS A 159 12.20 13.86 -20.75
C CYS A 159 11.55 14.38 -22.05
N HIS A 160 10.65 15.38 -21.94
CA HIS A 160 9.94 16.02 -23.06
C HIS A 160 9.11 15.08 -23.93
N SER A 161 8.86 13.87 -23.47
CA SER A 161 8.00 12.92 -24.15
C SER A 161 6.54 13.34 -24.07
N ARG A 162 5.78 13.19 -25.17
CA ARG A 162 4.33 13.38 -25.22
C ARG A 162 3.53 12.15 -24.76
N ARG A 163 4.20 11.11 -24.30
CA ARG A 163 3.56 9.87 -23.85
C ARG A 163 3.15 9.95 -22.38
N ILE A 164 2.37 10.98 -22.06
CA ILE A 164 1.77 11.15 -20.74
C ILE A 164 0.45 10.38 -20.70
N LYS A 165 0.24 9.59 -19.67
CA LYS A 165 -0.97 8.77 -19.48
C LYS A 165 -1.47 8.86 -18.04
N PHE A 166 -2.78 8.70 -17.93
CA PHE A 166 -3.47 8.58 -16.66
C PHE A 166 -3.31 7.16 -16.11
N PHE A 167 -2.87 7.07 -14.86
CA PHE A 167 -2.77 5.82 -14.15
C PHE A 167 -3.75 5.82 -12.98
N GLY A 168 -4.83 5.07 -13.13
CA GLY A 168 -5.73 4.71 -12.06
C GLY A 168 -5.68 3.19 -11.91
N THR A 169 -5.00 2.70 -10.89
CA THR A 169 -5.02 1.28 -10.52
C THR A 169 -5.84 1.12 -9.25
N GLY A 170 -7.17 1.13 -9.40
CA GLY A 170 -8.05 0.72 -8.31
C GLY A 170 -7.96 -0.80 -8.09
N THR A 171 -8.27 -1.25 -6.89
CA THR A 171 -8.40 -2.69 -6.53
C THR A 171 -9.31 -3.44 -7.51
N GLN A 172 -10.38 -2.80 -7.99
CA GLN A 172 -11.29 -3.33 -9.01
C GLN A 172 -10.61 -3.65 -10.35
N LYS A 173 -9.71 -2.78 -10.82
CA LYS A 173 -8.99 -3.04 -12.07
C LYS A 173 -7.99 -4.18 -11.93
N ALA A 174 -7.30 -4.26 -10.79
CA ALA A 174 -6.41 -5.37 -10.50
C ALA A 174 -7.19 -6.67 -10.37
N GLU A 175 -8.31 -6.68 -9.65
CA GLU A 175 -9.22 -7.81 -9.54
C GLU A 175 -9.67 -8.31 -10.93
N ALA A 176 -10.14 -7.41 -11.80
CA ALA A 176 -10.56 -7.77 -13.15
C ALA A 176 -9.43 -8.38 -13.98
N GLN A 177 -8.21 -7.87 -13.86
CA GLN A 177 -7.06 -8.41 -14.57
C GLN A 177 -6.58 -9.76 -14.02
N ILE A 178 -6.67 -9.98 -12.71
CA ILE A 178 -6.35 -11.25 -12.08
C ILE A 178 -7.42 -12.28 -12.43
N ALA A 179 -8.70 -11.92 -12.37
CA ALA A 179 -9.82 -12.80 -12.74
C ALA A 179 -9.81 -13.24 -14.21
N ALA A 180 -9.14 -12.47 -15.08
CA ALA A 180 -8.95 -12.85 -16.49
C ALA A 180 -7.82 -13.87 -16.69
N LEU A 181 -7.03 -14.20 -15.65
CA LEU A 181 -5.99 -15.23 -15.73
C LEU A 181 -6.65 -16.62 -15.65
N PRO A 182 -6.08 -17.62 -16.36
CA PRO A 182 -6.64 -18.97 -16.36
C PRO A 182 -6.54 -19.61 -14.96
N GLU A 183 -7.61 -20.28 -14.55
CA GLU A 183 -7.70 -21.05 -13.30
C GLU A 183 -7.51 -20.26 -12.00
N VAL A 184 -7.44 -18.93 -12.07
CA VAL A 184 -7.27 -18.07 -10.90
C VAL A 184 -8.62 -17.62 -10.37
N LYS A 185 -8.95 -18.03 -9.15
CA LYS A 185 -10.09 -17.48 -8.40
C LYS A 185 -9.60 -16.32 -7.54
N VAL A 186 -10.20 -15.14 -7.69
CA VAL A 186 -9.81 -13.93 -6.95
C VAL A 186 -10.90 -13.53 -5.97
N LEU A 187 -10.48 -13.13 -4.78
CA LEU A 187 -11.32 -12.50 -3.76
C LEU A 187 -10.71 -11.14 -3.43
N ARG A 188 -11.53 -10.09 -3.43
CA ARG A 188 -11.09 -8.73 -3.12
C ARG A 188 -11.43 -8.36 -1.69
N MET A 189 -10.43 -7.85 -0.96
CA MET A 189 -10.61 -7.28 0.37
C MET A 189 -10.19 -5.80 0.36
N ASP A 190 -11.15 -4.91 0.40
CA ASP A 190 -10.95 -3.47 0.56
C ASP A 190 -12.08 -2.88 1.43
N GLN A 191 -12.02 -1.56 1.62
CA GLN A 191 -12.96 -0.87 2.49
C GLN A 191 -14.42 -1.02 2.00
N ASP A 192 -14.62 -1.08 0.67
CA ASP A 192 -15.96 -1.20 0.07
C ASP A 192 -16.50 -2.62 0.21
N SER A 193 -15.65 -3.63 0.04
CA SER A 193 -16.03 -5.05 0.15
C SER A 193 -16.22 -5.50 1.60
N THR A 194 -15.65 -4.77 2.58
CA THR A 194 -15.70 -5.12 4.02
C THR A 194 -16.59 -4.22 4.86
N LEU A 195 -17.53 -3.50 4.25
CA LEU A 195 -18.49 -2.63 4.96
C LEU A 195 -19.44 -3.40 5.90
N ARG A 196 -19.72 -4.67 5.63
CA ARG A 196 -20.55 -5.50 6.50
C ARG A 196 -19.70 -6.07 7.64
N LYS A 197 -20.28 -6.09 8.84
CA LYS A 197 -19.65 -6.72 10.00
C LYS A 197 -19.37 -8.19 9.68
N PHE A 198 -18.13 -8.64 9.92
CA PHE A 198 -17.62 -9.99 9.63
C PHE A 198 -17.47 -10.37 8.14
N ALA A 199 -17.62 -9.43 7.20
CA ALA A 199 -17.40 -9.72 5.77
C ALA A 199 -15.99 -10.25 5.45
N HIS A 200 -14.99 -9.91 6.28
CA HIS A 200 -13.62 -10.43 6.15
C HIS A 200 -13.51 -11.94 6.45
N GLU A 201 -14.39 -12.49 7.29
CA GLU A 201 -14.41 -13.94 7.62
C GLU A 201 -14.94 -14.78 6.45
N GLU A 202 -15.77 -14.21 5.58
CA GLU A 202 -16.27 -14.88 4.37
C GLU A 202 -15.21 -14.90 3.25
N ILE A 203 -14.18 -14.05 3.35
CA ILE A 203 -13.12 -13.90 2.36
C ILE A 203 -11.91 -14.76 2.74
N LEU A 204 -11.64 -14.97 4.00
CA LEU A 204 -10.54 -15.77 4.55
C LEU A 204 -10.92 -17.22 4.73
#